data_f21293c458d64a50720a81d8c3af6522
#
_entry.id   f21293c458d64a50720a81d8c3af6522
#
_cell.length_a   1.000
_cell.length_b   1.000
_cell.length_c   1.000
_cell.angle_alpha   90.00
_cell.angle_beta   90.00
_cell.angle_gamma   90.00
#
_symmetry.space_group_name_H-M   'P 1'
#
loop_
_entity.id
_entity.type
_entity.pdbx_description
1 polymer ?
#
loop_
_entity_poly.entity_id
_entity_poly.type
_entity_poly.pdbx_seq_one_letter_code
_entity_poly.pdbx_strand_id
1 'polypeptide(L)'
;MTDHQHFVTQAVLRNFSSSRKKNKIFVILHIKNQLTIKSNPIARTFEQNKYFTTNEENYDSWFKEIDAQSPSIIASIIKNGVEKLNLQEREKINEFMAFQWLRCIGIRNQSILYSEIFEVYKKEYL
;
A
#
# COMPACT_ATOMS: atom_id res chain seq x y z
N MET A 1 -8.01 -12.10 -13.08
CA MET A 1 -7.29 -11.41 -11.99
C MET A 1 -6.74 -10.11 -12.53
N THR A 2 -6.94 -9.00 -11.84
CA THR A 2 -6.34 -7.73 -12.24
C THR A 2 -4.85 -7.79 -11.93
N ASP A 3 -4.00 -7.67 -12.95
CA ASP A 3 -2.55 -7.67 -12.78
C ASP A 3 -2.04 -6.41 -12.06
N HIS A 4 -2.87 -5.38 -11.93
CA HIS A 4 -2.55 -4.12 -11.27
C HIS A 4 -2.84 -4.18 -9.77
N GLN A 5 -1.79 -4.06 -8.97
CA GLN A 5 -1.84 -4.18 -7.52
C GLN A 5 -1.37 -2.88 -6.86
N HIS A 6 -2.15 -2.38 -5.90
CA HIS A 6 -1.86 -1.12 -5.23
C HIS A 6 -0.94 -1.33 -4.02
N PHE A 7 0.16 -0.60 -3.96
CA PHE A 7 1.01 -0.53 -2.76
C PHE A 7 0.58 0.56 -1.77
N VAL A 8 -0.31 1.46 -2.18
CA VAL A 8 -1.11 2.29 -1.27
C VAL A 8 -2.58 2.01 -1.56
N THR A 9 -3.32 1.56 -0.55
CA THR A 9 -4.72 1.15 -0.76
C THR A 9 -5.59 2.31 -1.24
N GLN A 10 -6.48 2.03 -2.18
CA GLN A 10 -7.44 3.02 -2.70
C GLN A 10 -8.33 3.60 -1.58
N ALA A 11 -8.60 2.85 -0.52
CA ALA A 11 -9.38 3.32 0.62
C ALA A 11 -8.73 4.53 1.30
N VAL A 12 -7.41 4.52 1.47
CA VAL A 12 -6.64 5.66 1.97
C VAL A 12 -6.69 6.80 0.96
N LEU A 13 -6.41 6.52 -0.31
CA LEU A 13 -6.32 7.55 -1.36
C LEU A 13 -7.63 8.32 -1.55
N ARG A 14 -8.79 7.68 -1.36
CA ARG A 14 -10.10 8.33 -1.46
C ARG A 14 -10.31 9.46 -0.46
N ASN A 15 -9.61 9.45 0.68
CA ASN A 15 -9.69 10.53 1.67
C ASN A 15 -8.96 11.79 1.22
N PHE A 16 -8.07 11.69 0.23
CA PHE A 16 -7.35 12.82 -0.38
C PHE A 16 -7.94 13.21 -1.75
N SER A 17 -9.12 12.70 -2.07
CA SER A 17 -9.74 12.95 -3.37
C SER A 17 -10.17 14.39 -3.53
N SER A 18 -9.76 14.99 -4.64
CA SER A 18 -10.17 16.32 -5.07
C SER A 18 -11.52 16.34 -5.81
N SER A 19 -12.07 15.16 -6.12
CA SER A 19 -13.30 15.04 -6.91
C SER A 19 -14.49 14.62 -6.04
N ARG A 20 -15.69 15.12 -6.40
CA ARG A 20 -16.94 14.75 -5.73
C ARG A 20 -17.21 13.24 -5.77
N LYS A 21 -16.76 12.56 -6.83
CA LYS A 21 -16.88 11.11 -7.01
C LYS A 21 -15.79 10.31 -6.30
N LYS A 22 -14.87 10.97 -5.61
CA LYS A 22 -13.73 10.35 -4.91
C LYS A 22 -12.93 9.37 -5.79
N ASN A 23 -12.73 9.70 -7.05
CA ASN A 23 -12.04 8.85 -8.02
C ASN A 23 -10.74 9.46 -8.57
N LYS A 24 -10.40 10.69 -8.17
CA LYS A 24 -9.18 11.39 -8.60
C LYS A 24 -8.49 12.06 -7.41
N ILE A 25 -7.17 12.10 -7.44
CA ILE A 25 -6.33 12.85 -6.51
C ILE A 25 -5.31 13.69 -7.27
N PHE A 26 -4.81 14.74 -6.63
CA PHE A 26 -3.62 15.43 -7.09
C PHE A 26 -2.38 14.74 -6.56
N VAL A 27 -1.42 14.50 -7.41
CA VAL A 27 -0.10 13.97 -7.05
C VAL A 27 0.97 14.97 -7.46
N ILE A 28 1.97 15.12 -6.61
CA ILE A 28 3.16 15.90 -6.89
C ILE A 28 4.24 14.92 -7.34
N LEU A 29 4.74 15.13 -8.55
CA LEU A 29 5.85 14.37 -9.10
C LEU A 29 7.11 15.22 -9.06
N HIS A 30 8.16 14.69 -8.44
CA HIS A 30 9.49 15.29 -8.45
C HIS A 30 10.39 14.48 -9.37
N ILE A 31 10.57 14.96 -10.60
CA ILE A 31 11.35 14.28 -11.62
C ILE A 31 12.41 15.26 -12.13
N LYS A 32 13.67 14.88 -12.10
CA LYS A 32 14.81 15.66 -12.62
C LYS A 32 14.81 17.12 -12.09
N ASN A 33 14.64 17.27 -10.78
CA ASN A 33 14.57 18.57 -10.08
C ASN A 33 13.40 19.48 -10.50
N GLN A 34 12.38 18.93 -11.15
CA GLN A 34 11.15 19.65 -11.48
C GLN A 34 9.97 19.07 -10.71
N LEU A 35 9.18 19.96 -10.13
CA LEU A 35 7.91 19.62 -9.48
C LEU A 35 6.78 19.77 -10.49
N THR A 36 6.03 18.71 -10.68
CA THR A 36 4.84 18.71 -11.53
C THR A 36 3.64 18.24 -10.72
N ILE A 37 2.54 18.98 -10.77
CA ILE A 37 1.27 18.58 -10.15
C ILE A 37 0.37 17.99 -11.25
N LYS A 38 -0.11 16.78 -11.02
CA LYS A 38 -1.04 16.09 -11.93
C LYS A 38 -2.25 15.58 -11.18
N SER A 39 -3.41 15.65 -11.85
CA SER A 39 -4.62 14.97 -11.37
C SER A 39 -4.66 13.56 -11.95
N ASN A 40 -4.56 12.56 -11.10
CA ASN A 40 -4.54 11.17 -11.49
C ASN A 40 -5.80 10.42 -11.01
N PRO A 41 -6.33 9.46 -11.79
CA PRO A 41 -7.30 8.51 -11.28
C PRO A 41 -6.73 7.71 -10.11
N ILE A 42 -7.50 7.54 -9.05
CA ILE A 42 -7.08 6.74 -7.88
C ILE A 42 -6.76 5.31 -8.29
N ALA A 43 -7.56 4.74 -9.21
CA ALA A 43 -7.34 3.39 -9.72
C ALA A 43 -6.01 3.19 -10.47
N ARG A 44 -5.32 4.28 -10.80
CA ARG A 44 -4.03 4.28 -11.52
C ARG A 44 -2.92 4.99 -10.74
N THR A 45 -3.12 5.16 -9.43
CA THR A 45 -2.16 5.87 -8.59
C THR A 45 -1.61 4.91 -7.54
N PHE A 46 -0.29 4.88 -7.40
CA PHE A 46 0.41 3.98 -6.50
C PHE A 46 0.07 2.49 -6.75
N GLU A 47 0.00 2.12 -8.03
CA GLU A 47 -0.14 0.74 -8.48
C GLU A 47 1.09 0.28 -9.26
N GLN A 48 1.32 -1.01 -9.26
CA GLN A 48 2.30 -1.67 -10.10
C GLN A 48 1.76 -3.02 -10.57
N ASN A 49 2.11 -3.39 -11.78
CA ASN A 49 1.72 -4.68 -12.33
C ASN A 49 2.41 -5.82 -11.57
N LYS A 50 1.64 -6.82 -11.18
CA LYS A 50 2.12 -8.04 -10.47
C LYS A 50 3.00 -7.74 -9.25
N TYR A 51 2.71 -6.68 -8.51
CA TYR A 51 3.52 -6.22 -7.39
C TYR A 51 3.66 -7.26 -6.27
N PHE A 52 2.58 -7.98 -5.97
CA PHE A 52 2.52 -9.01 -4.93
C PHE A 52 2.50 -10.44 -5.49
N THR A 53 2.89 -10.63 -6.75
CA THR A 53 2.92 -11.93 -7.40
C THR A 53 4.37 -12.37 -7.60
N THR A 54 4.69 -13.56 -7.10
CA THR A 54 5.93 -14.26 -7.43
C THR A 54 5.65 -15.33 -8.49
N ASN A 55 6.67 -16.05 -8.93
CA ASN A 55 6.51 -17.17 -9.84
C ASN A 55 5.69 -18.32 -9.21
N GLU A 56 5.65 -18.40 -7.89
CA GLU A 56 5.06 -19.51 -7.15
C GLU A 56 3.71 -19.13 -6.52
N GLU A 57 3.55 -17.87 -6.03
CA GLU A 57 2.39 -17.46 -5.26
C GLU A 57 1.92 -16.05 -5.59
N ASN A 58 0.61 -15.82 -5.39
CA ASN A 58 -0.01 -14.52 -5.47
C ASN A 58 -0.53 -14.10 -4.08
N TYR A 59 0.18 -13.20 -3.43
CA TYR A 59 -0.15 -12.70 -2.09
C TYR A 59 -1.22 -11.60 -2.09
N ASP A 60 -1.73 -11.19 -3.25
CA ASP A 60 -2.75 -10.13 -3.37
C ASP A 60 -4.04 -10.44 -2.59
N SER A 61 -4.38 -11.73 -2.43
CA SER A 61 -5.56 -12.16 -1.67
C SER A 61 -5.49 -11.78 -0.19
N TRP A 62 -4.32 -11.86 0.44
CA TRP A 62 -4.11 -11.48 1.84
C TRP A 62 -4.37 -10.00 2.06
N PHE A 63 -3.89 -9.16 1.14
CA PHE A 63 -4.09 -7.73 1.21
C PHE A 63 -5.54 -7.32 0.95
N LYS A 64 -6.30 -8.07 0.13
CA LYS A 64 -7.70 -7.75 -0.18
C LYS A 64 -8.61 -7.82 1.02
N GLU A 65 -8.43 -8.79 1.90
CA GLU A 65 -9.22 -8.92 3.12
C GLU A 65 -9.03 -7.71 4.04
N ILE A 66 -7.79 -7.30 4.26
CA ILE A 66 -7.44 -6.16 5.09
C ILE A 66 -7.92 -4.86 4.44
N ASP A 67 -7.76 -4.72 3.13
CA ASP A 67 -8.26 -3.57 2.38
C ASP A 67 -9.78 -3.43 2.44
N ALA A 68 -10.51 -4.53 2.48
CA ALA A 68 -11.97 -4.51 2.59
C ALA A 68 -12.45 -3.96 3.94
N GLN A 69 -11.68 -4.16 5.01
CA GLN A 69 -12.01 -3.68 6.37
C GLN A 69 -11.55 -2.23 6.60
N SER A 70 -10.53 -1.77 5.91
CA SER A 70 -9.88 -0.48 6.16
C SER A 70 -10.79 0.76 6.01
N PRO A 71 -11.76 0.83 5.06
CA PRO A 71 -12.60 2.02 4.91
C PRO A 71 -13.41 2.37 6.16
N SER A 72 -13.96 1.38 6.85
CA SER A 72 -14.77 1.59 8.06
C SER A 72 -13.92 2.09 9.23
N ILE A 73 -12.72 1.53 9.39
CA ILE A 73 -11.78 1.91 10.44
C ILE A 73 -11.28 3.33 10.21
N ILE A 74 -10.88 3.66 8.98
CA ILE A 74 -10.42 5.00 8.62
C ILE A 74 -11.53 6.03 8.84
N ALA A 75 -12.76 5.73 8.45
CA ALA A 75 -13.92 6.60 8.67
C ALA A 75 -14.19 6.82 10.17
N SER A 76 -14.07 5.79 11.01
CA SER A 76 -14.19 5.90 12.46
C SER A 76 -13.12 6.82 13.04
N ILE A 77 -11.86 6.68 12.62
CA ILE A 77 -10.76 7.55 13.07
C ILE A 77 -11.00 9.00 12.67
N ILE A 78 -11.37 9.25 11.42
CA ILE A 78 -11.62 10.61 10.92
C ILE A 78 -12.76 11.29 11.69
N LYS A 79 -13.80 10.53 12.01
CA LYS A 79 -14.97 11.06 12.71
C LYS A 79 -14.77 11.26 14.20
N ASN A 80 -14.11 10.32 14.87
CA ASN A 80 -14.13 10.21 16.33
C ASN A 80 -12.76 10.46 16.99
N GLY A 81 -11.67 10.39 16.23
CA GLY A 81 -10.30 10.39 16.75
C GLY A 81 -9.83 8.99 17.14
N VAL A 82 -8.51 8.82 17.19
CA VAL A 82 -7.85 7.53 17.51
C VAL A 82 -8.10 7.13 18.97
N GLU A 83 -8.22 8.09 19.85
CA GLU A 83 -8.44 7.90 21.29
C GLU A 83 -9.76 7.20 21.62
N LYS A 84 -10.75 7.30 20.74
CA LYS A 84 -12.07 6.69 20.92
C LYS A 84 -12.22 5.29 20.34
N LEU A 85 -11.17 4.77 19.73
CA LEU A 85 -11.16 3.40 19.23
C LEU A 85 -11.21 2.41 20.38
N ASN A 86 -12.09 1.42 20.28
CA ASN A 86 -12.10 0.28 21.20
C ASN A 86 -10.91 -0.67 20.90
N LEU A 87 -10.70 -1.68 21.75
CA LEU A 87 -9.56 -2.59 21.61
C LEU A 87 -9.54 -3.30 20.25
N GLN A 88 -10.68 -3.82 19.80
CA GLN A 88 -10.80 -4.53 18.53
C GLN A 88 -10.51 -3.62 17.32
N GLU A 89 -10.97 -2.37 17.37
CA GLU A 89 -10.67 -1.39 16.32
C GLU A 89 -9.18 -1.03 16.29
N ARG A 90 -8.53 -0.94 17.47
CA ARG A 90 -7.08 -0.70 17.59
C ARG A 90 -6.26 -1.85 17.02
N GLU A 91 -6.66 -3.09 17.28
CA GLU A 91 -6.01 -4.27 16.70
C GLU A 91 -6.09 -4.26 15.18
N LYS A 92 -7.28 -4.01 14.63
CA LYS A 92 -7.48 -3.92 13.18
C LYS A 92 -6.70 -2.80 12.52
N ILE A 93 -6.58 -1.62 13.15
CA ILE A 93 -5.78 -0.53 12.59
C ILE A 93 -4.29 -0.85 12.65
N ASN A 94 -3.82 -1.50 13.71
CA ASN A 94 -2.43 -1.92 13.82
C ASN A 94 -2.08 -2.95 12.73
N GLU A 95 -2.96 -3.92 12.49
CA GLU A 95 -2.84 -4.88 11.41
C GLU A 95 -2.79 -4.18 10.05
N PHE A 96 -3.74 -3.28 9.79
CA PHE A 96 -3.77 -2.49 8.56
C PHE A 96 -2.48 -1.69 8.36
N MET A 97 -1.98 -1.03 9.40
CA MET A 97 -0.73 -0.26 9.33
C MET A 97 0.48 -1.15 9.05
N ALA A 98 0.56 -2.32 9.70
CA ALA A 98 1.62 -3.30 9.46
C ALA A 98 1.63 -3.78 8.00
N PHE A 99 0.47 -4.11 7.45
CA PHE A 99 0.35 -4.51 6.04
C PHE A 99 0.64 -3.36 5.07
N GLN A 100 0.24 -2.11 5.39
CA GLN A 100 0.62 -0.96 4.58
C GLN A 100 2.14 -0.73 4.57
N TRP A 101 2.80 -0.95 5.71
CA TRP A 101 4.25 -0.87 5.80
C TRP A 101 4.94 -1.93 4.95
N LEU A 102 4.47 -3.19 5.00
CA LEU A 102 4.98 -4.29 4.18
C LEU A 102 4.81 -4.05 2.67
N ARG A 103 3.77 -3.30 2.28
CA ARG A 103 3.55 -2.90 0.88
C ARG A 103 4.51 -1.83 0.38
N CYS A 104 5.24 -1.13 1.25
CA CYS A 104 6.14 -0.08 0.81
C CYS A 104 7.21 -0.62 -0.14
N ILE A 105 7.42 0.09 -1.25
CA ILE A 105 8.45 -0.24 -2.24
C ILE A 105 9.83 -0.37 -1.60
N GLY A 106 10.14 0.48 -0.62
CA GLY A 106 11.40 0.41 0.13
C GLY A 106 11.59 -0.92 0.85
N ILE A 107 10.57 -1.40 1.55
CA ILE A 107 10.63 -2.69 2.28
C ILE A 107 10.78 -3.85 1.31
N ARG A 108 10.00 -3.85 0.22
CA ARG A 108 10.11 -4.89 -0.82
C ARG A 108 11.50 -4.94 -1.45
N ASN A 109 12.04 -3.78 -1.80
CA ASN A 109 13.37 -3.71 -2.41
C ASN A 109 14.47 -4.16 -1.44
N GLN A 110 14.36 -3.82 -0.15
CA GLN A 110 15.28 -4.32 0.87
C GLN A 110 15.19 -5.84 1.01
N SER A 111 13.98 -6.41 1.03
CA SER A 111 13.79 -7.87 1.11
C SER A 111 14.42 -8.59 -0.09
N ILE A 112 14.28 -8.05 -1.30
CA ILE A 112 14.91 -8.59 -2.49
C ILE A 112 16.45 -8.53 -2.36
N LEU A 113 16.98 -7.37 -1.97
CA LEU A 113 18.42 -7.19 -1.79
C LEU A 113 18.98 -8.17 -0.76
N TYR A 114 18.33 -8.34 0.39
CA TYR A 114 18.76 -9.30 1.40
C TYR A 114 18.72 -10.74 0.92
N SER A 115 17.72 -11.13 0.13
CA SER A 115 17.67 -12.48 -0.44
C SER A 115 18.79 -12.71 -1.45
N GLU A 116 19.10 -11.73 -2.29
CA GLU A 116 20.23 -11.80 -3.23
C GLU A 116 21.57 -11.93 -2.50
N ILE A 117 21.82 -11.13 -1.46
CA ILE A 117 23.01 -11.22 -0.63
C ILE A 117 23.12 -12.60 0.02
N PHE A 118 22.01 -13.14 0.53
CA PHE A 118 21.99 -14.45 1.17
C PHE A 118 22.29 -15.58 0.19
N GLU A 119 21.80 -15.52 -1.04
CA GLU A 119 22.10 -16.50 -2.08
C GLU A 119 23.59 -16.46 -2.52
N VAL A 120 24.18 -15.27 -2.57
CA VAL A 120 25.64 -15.14 -2.82
C VAL A 120 26.42 -15.76 -1.66
N TYR A 121 26.06 -15.45 -0.41
CA TYR A 121 26.71 -16.00 0.77
C TYR A 121 26.66 -17.53 0.80
N LYS A 122 25.52 -18.12 0.51
CA LYS A 122 25.39 -19.59 0.41
C LYS A 122 26.35 -20.21 -0.59
N LYS A 123 26.51 -19.60 -1.77
CA LYS A 123 27.38 -20.12 -2.82
C LYS A 123 28.87 -20.04 -2.48
N GLU A 124 29.26 -19.06 -1.68
CA GLU A 124 30.66 -18.83 -1.35
C GLU A 124 31.11 -19.52 -0.06
N TYR A 125 30.18 -19.74 0.89
CA TYR A 125 30.56 -20.16 2.25
C TYR A 125 29.82 -21.39 2.79
N LEU A 126 28.84 -21.91 2.08
CA LEU A 126 28.07 -23.12 2.44
C LEU A 126 28.09 -24.15 1.32
#